data_1fbeec6d5968d7ffc6aeee3e1c28e8a4
#
_entry.id   1fbeec6d5968d7ffc6aeee3e1c28e8a4
#
_cell.length_a   1.000
_cell.length_b   1.000
_cell.length_c   1.000
_cell.angle_alpha   90.00
_cell.angle_beta   90.00
_cell.angle_gamma   90.00
#
_symmetry.space_group_name_H-M   'P 1'
#
loop_
_entity.id
_entity.type
_entity.pdbx_description
1 polymer ?
#
loop_
_entity_poly.entity_id
_entity_poly.type
_entity_poly.pdbx_seq_one_letter_code
_entity_poly.pdbx_strand_id
1 'polypeptide(L)'
;MANYVFGIDVGGTSVKCGLFQTDGTLLDKWEIPTRTENGGSEILPGIAKSVKAKMGEKGIAADDVAGVGIDVPGPVNDKGELSIAVNLNWGYKNIVKELSNELGGMAVKAANDANAAALGEMWAGGGKGSKNLVMVTLGTGVGGGIIVDGKIVAGAHGAGGEVGHACVDPEEEAVCNCGNHGCLEQMTSATGIVRLAKKYLASHDTPSSLRERGESISAKAVFDALKEGDAAAEAIVQEFSAYLGRALAVFACVVDPEVIVVGGGVSKAGQILIDGVAKYYREAAFIACKDTPIVLASLGTDAGIYGAAKMLID
;
A
#
# COMPACT_ATOMS: atom_id res chain seq x y z
N MET A 1 -24.74 -0.56 -20.95
CA MET A 1 -23.42 -0.47 -20.32
C MET A 1 -23.60 -0.83 -18.86
N ALA A 2 -22.71 -1.60 -18.30
CA ALA A 2 -22.75 -1.93 -16.88
C ALA A 2 -22.65 -0.67 -16.02
N ASN A 3 -23.48 -0.59 -14.97
CA ASN A 3 -23.58 0.60 -14.11
C ASN A 3 -22.85 0.41 -12.78
N TYR A 4 -22.52 -0.83 -12.42
CA TYR A 4 -21.98 -1.19 -11.11
C TYR A 4 -20.68 -1.97 -11.24
N VAL A 5 -19.85 -1.87 -10.19
CA VAL A 5 -18.61 -2.64 -10.03
C VAL A 5 -18.39 -2.92 -8.55
N PHE A 6 -17.82 -4.08 -8.24
CA PHE A 6 -17.42 -4.44 -6.88
C PHE A 6 -15.90 -4.33 -6.73
N GLY A 7 -15.46 -3.77 -5.60
CA GLY A 7 -14.07 -3.75 -5.17
C GLY A 7 -13.91 -4.53 -3.87
N ILE A 8 -12.98 -5.46 -3.82
CA ILE A 8 -12.75 -6.38 -2.70
C ILE A 8 -11.29 -6.26 -2.25
N ASP A 9 -11.08 -5.96 -0.97
CA ASP A 9 -9.77 -5.90 -0.31
C ASP A 9 -9.67 -7.05 0.72
N VAL A 10 -8.79 -8.00 0.45
CA VAL A 10 -8.63 -9.21 1.28
C VAL A 10 -7.52 -9.03 2.29
N GLY A 11 -7.88 -8.65 3.51
CA GLY A 11 -6.95 -8.65 4.64
C GLY A 11 -6.85 -9.99 5.34
N GLY A 12 -5.86 -10.16 6.21
CA GLY A 12 -5.66 -11.41 6.98
C GLY A 12 -6.77 -11.70 8.01
N THR A 13 -7.57 -10.73 8.40
CA THR A 13 -8.63 -10.87 9.43
C THR A 13 -10.02 -10.62 8.86
N SER A 14 -10.18 -9.62 8.01
CA SER A 14 -11.43 -9.27 7.36
C SER A 14 -11.22 -8.98 5.89
N VAL A 15 -12.26 -9.24 5.10
CA VAL A 15 -12.36 -8.85 3.70
C VAL A 15 -13.28 -7.65 3.64
N LYS A 16 -12.77 -6.52 3.15
CA LYS A 16 -13.59 -5.34 2.88
C LYS A 16 -14.19 -5.42 1.48
N CYS A 17 -15.42 -5.03 1.38
CA CYS A 17 -16.18 -5.06 0.13
C CYS A 17 -16.78 -3.68 -0.12
N GLY A 18 -16.69 -3.20 -1.35
CA GLY A 18 -17.30 -1.97 -1.81
C GLY A 18 -18.15 -2.22 -3.05
N LEU A 19 -19.35 -1.63 -3.09
CA LEU A 19 -20.18 -1.53 -4.28
C LEU A 19 -20.12 -0.11 -4.80
N PHE A 20 -19.73 0.05 -6.05
CA PHE A 20 -19.57 1.36 -6.70
C PHE A 20 -20.43 1.47 -7.95
N GLN A 21 -20.79 2.71 -8.30
CA GLN A 21 -21.12 3.03 -9.69
C GLN A 21 -19.84 3.14 -10.53
N THR A 22 -19.95 2.94 -11.82
CA THR A 22 -18.80 3.02 -12.74
C THR A 22 -18.21 4.43 -12.87
N ASP A 23 -18.90 5.46 -12.35
CA ASP A 23 -18.39 6.82 -12.21
C ASP A 23 -17.50 7.06 -10.96
N GLY A 24 -17.39 6.05 -10.09
CA GLY A 24 -16.60 6.10 -8.86
C GLY A 24 -17.39 6.39 -7.60
N THR A 25 -18.70 6.56 -7.69
CA THR A 25 -19.54 6.77 -6.52
C THR A 25 -19.64 5.50 -5.69
N LEU A 26 -19.19 5.53 -4.43
CA LEU A 26 -19.37 4.42 -3.48
C LEU A 26 -20.84 4.39 -3.01
N LEU A 27 -21.52 3.29 -3.30
CA LEU A 27 -22.93 3.10 -2.94
C LEU A 27 -23.11 2.38 -1.61
N ASP A 28 -22.23 1.41 -1.34
CA ASP A 28 -22.29 0.61 -0.11
C ASP A 28 -20.91 0.03 0.23
N LYS A 29 -20.66 -0.15 1.52
CA LYS A 29 -19.43 -0.73 2.05
C LYS A 29 -19.73 -1.66 3.21
N TRP A 30 -19.15 -2.87 3.20
CA TRP A 30 -19.32 -3.85 4.26
C TRP A 30 -18.07 -4.71 4.42
N GLU A 31 -18.05 -5.51 5.46
CA GLU A 31 -16.96 -6.45 5.74
C GLU A 31 -17.50 -7.85 6.01
N ILE A 32 -16.69 -8.84 5.64
CA ILE A 32 -16.88 -10.24 6.00
C ILE A 32 -15.60 -10.80 6.63
N PRO A 33 -15.66 -11.81 7.49
CA PRO A 33 -14.44 -12.39 8.09
C PRO A 33 -13.60 -13.12 7.03
N THR A 34 -12.28 -13.00 7.12
CA THR A 34 -11.35 -13.82 6.34
C THR A 34 -11.22 -15.19 7.01
N ARG A 35 -11.69 -16.23 6.34
CA ARG A 35 -11.64 -17.61 6.83
C ARG A 35 -10.38 -18.30 6.34
N THR A 36 -9.30 -18.17 7.11
CA THR A 36 -7.97 -18.72 6.73
C THR A 36 -7.80 -20.20 7.09
N GLU A 37 -8.78 -20.81 7.76
CA GLU A 37 -8.80 -22.24 8.08
C GLU A 37 -8.76 -23.08 6.80
N ASN A 38 -8.28 -24.31 6.90
CA ASN A 38 -8.18 -25.27 5.79
C ASN A 38 -7.48 -24.69 4.54
N GLY A 39 -6.39 -23.92 4.77
CA GLY A 39 -5.66 -23.30 3.68
C GLY A 39 -6.42 -22.19 2.98
N GLY A 40 -7.34 -21.50 3.69
CA GLY A 40 -8.10 -20.38 3.16
C GLY A 40 -9.07 -20.76 2.02
N SER A 41 -9.51 -22.02 1.98
CA SER A 41 -10.39 -22.53 0.90
C SER A 41 -11.74 -21.82 0.84
N GLU A 42 -12.22 -21.29 1.97
CA GLU A 42 -13.53 -20.64 2.07
C GLU A 42 -13.51 -19.14 1.75
N ILE A 43 -12.34 -18.55 1.47
CA ILE A 43 -12.23 -17.09 1.26
C ILE A 43 -12.95 -16.69 -0.04
N LEU A 44 -12.58 -17.26 -1.19
CA LEU A 44 -13.18 -16.91 -2.49
C LEU A 44 -14.68 -17.31 -2.58
N PRO A 45 -15.11 -18.50 -2.13
CA PRO A 45 -16.55 -18.83 -2.04
C PRO A 45 -17.33 -17.86 -1.15
N GLY A 46 -16.74 -17.47 0.01
CA GLY A 46 -17.36 -16.49 0.91
C GLY A 46 -17.54 -15.11 0.28
N ILE A 47 -16.53 -14.63 -0.46
CA ILE A 47 -16.60 -13.40 -1.25
C ILE A 47 -17.71 -13.48 -2.29
N ALA A 48 -17.72 -14.54 -3.11
CA ALA A 48 -18.73 -14.73 -4.14
C ALA A 48 -20.16 -14.78 -3.57
N LYS A 49 -20.36 -15.48 -2.45
CA LYS A 49 -21.64 -15.51 -1.73
C LYS A 49 -22.06 -14.12 -1.27
N SER A 50 -21.13 -13.34 -0.73
CA SER A 50 -21.37 -11.99 -0.22
C SER A 50 -21.74 -11.02 -1.34
N VAL A 51 -21.00 -11.05 -2.47
CA VAL A 51 -21.32 -10.25 -3.67
C VAL A 51 -22.71 -10.58 -4.21
N LYS A 52 -23.03 -11.87 -4.41
CA LYS A 52 -24.35 -12.31 -4.89
C LYS A 52 -25.49 -11.89 -3.94
N ALA A 53 -25.25 -11.98 -2.63
CA ALA A 53 -26.22 -11.53 -1.62
C ALA A 53 -26.47 -10.03 -1.72
N LYS A 54 -25.40 -9.22 -1.89
CA LYS A 54 -25.51 -7.77 -2.05
C LYS A 54 -26.22 -7.39 -3.35
N MET A 55 -25.97 -8.09 -4.45
CA MET A 55 -26.70 -7.90 -5.70
C MET A 55 -28.20 -8.16 -5.51
N GLY A 56 -28.57 -9.26 -4.83
CA GLY A 56 -29.98 -9.58 -4.52
C GLY A 56 -30.64 -8.52 -3.62
N GLU A 57 -29.92 -8.05 -2.57
CA GLU A 57 -30.37 -6.97 -1.66
C GLU A 57 -30.69 -5.68 -2.42
N LYS A 58 -29.86 -5.31 -3.38
CA LYS A 58 -29.98 -4.06 -4.14
C LYS A 58 -30.79 -4.20 -5.43
N GLY A 59 -31.24 -5.41 -5.78
CA GLY A 59 -31.97 -5.68 -7.03
C GLY A 59 -31.09 -5.48 -8.29
N ILE A 60 -29.77 -5.71 -8.18
CA ILE A 60 -28.82 -5.55 -9.28
C ILE A 60 -28.75 -6.83 -10.10
N ALA A 61 -29.01 -6.76 -11.41
CA ALA A 61 -28.83 -7.88 -12.32
C ALA A 61 -27.35 -8.10 -12.67
N ALA A 62 -26.96 -9.34 -13.00
CA ALA A 62 -25.59 -9.67 -13.34
C ALA A 62 -25.07 -8.86 -14.55
N ASP A 63 -25.92 -8.63 -15.55
CA ASP A 63 -25.58 -7.88 -16.75
C ASP A 63 -25.35 -6.37 -16.49
N ASP A 64 -25.79 -5.87 -15.34
CA ASP A 64 -25.56 -4.48 -14.90
C ASP A 64 -24.23 -4.30 -14.16
N VAL A 65 -23.49 -5.39 -13.89
CA VAL A 65 -22.22 -5.38 -13.18
C VAL A 65 -21.06 -5.50 -14.16
N ALA A 66 -20.15 -4.54 -14.16
CA ALA A 66 -18.92 -4.58 -14.97
C ALA A 66 -17.99 -5.73 -14.56
N GLY A 67 -18.00 -6.09 -13.28
CA GLY A 67 -17.24 -7.19 -12.71
C GLY A 67 -16.85 -6.97 -11.26
N VAL A 68 -15.94 -7.81 -10.79
CA VAL A 68 -15.39 -7.79 -9.41
C VAL A 68 -13.88 -7.63 -9.47
N GLY A 69 -13.36 -6.51 -8.96
CA GLY A 69 -11.94 -6.35 -8.67
C GLY A 69 -11.62 -6.90 -7.29
N ILE A 70 -10.47 -7.54 -7.15
CA ILE A 70 -10.01 -8.08 -5.88
C ILE A 70 -8.53 -7.78 -5.68
N ASP A 71 -8.16 -7.34 -4.51
CA ASP A 71 -6.77 -7.30 -4.12
C ASP A 71 -6.48 -8.25 -2.95
N VAL A 72 -5.24 -8.69 -2.89
CA VAL A 72 -4.77 -9.67 -1.91
C VAL A 72 -3.34 -9.36 -1.49
N PRO A 73 -2.92 -9.74 -0.27
CA PRO A 73 -1.52 -9.67 0.12
C PRO A 73 -0.69 -10.67 -0.67
N GLY A 74 0.42 -10.20 -1.24
CA GLY A 74 1.37 -11.03 -1.99
C GLY A 74 1.43 -10.71 -3.48
N PRO A 75 2.44 -11.25 -4.19
CA PRO A 75 2.67 -10.95 -5.61
C PRO A 75 1.58 -11.56 -6.50
N VAL A 76 0.92 -10.70 -7.28
CA VAL A 76 -0.09 -11.09 -8.28
C VAL A 76 0.35 -10.57 -9.65
N ASN A 77 0.43 -11.46 -10.63
CA ASN A 77 0.79 -11.10 -12.00
C ASN A 77 -0.43 -10.64 -12.82
N ASP A 78 -0.18 -10.17 -14.06
CA ASP A 78 -1.22 -9.67 -14.97
C ASP A 78 -2.30 -10.70 -15.34
N LYS A 79 -2.05 -12.00 -15.10
CA LYS A 79 -3.01 -13.07 -15.32
C LYS A 79 -3.89 -13.35 -14.10
N GLY A 80 -3.69 -12.62 -13.00
CA GLY A 80 -4.37 -12.83 -11.73
C GLY A 80 -3.88 -14.08 -10.99
N GLU A 81 -2.64 -14.49 -11.24
CA GLU A 81 -1.99 -15.59 -10.57
C GLU A 81 -1.19 -15.08 -9.39
N LEU A 82 -1.52 -15.57 -8.21
CA LEU A 82 -0.80 -15.35 -6.96
C LEU A 82 0.25 -16.44 -6.79
N SER A 83 1.49 -16.07 -6.45
CA SER A 83 2.53 -17.04 -6.12
C SER A 83 2.40 -17.59 -4.70
N ILE A 84 2.19 -16.71 -3.72
CA ILE A 84 2.01 -17.05 -2.31
C ILE A 84 1.37 -15.89 -1.55
N ALA A 85 0.48 -16.20 -0.58
CA ALA A 85 -0.02 -15.26 0.43
C ALA A 85 0.00 -15.93 1.80
N VAL A 86 1.08 -15.71 2.54
CA VAL A 86 1.32 -16.35 3.84
C VAL A 86 0.20 -16.04 4.84
N ASN A 87 -0.26 -14.79 4.87
CA ASN A 87 -1.32 -14.33 5.79
C ASN A 87 -2.71 -14.95 5.51
N LEU A 88 -2.89 -15.54 4.31
CA LEU A 88 -4.12 -16.21 3.89
C LEU A 88 -4.00 -17.73 3.90
N ASN A 89 -2.82 -18.26 4.26
CA ASN A 89 -2.45 -19.68 4.11
C ASN A 89 -2.58 -20.17 2.66
N TRP A 90 -2.36 -19.29 1.68
CA TRP A 90 -2.42 -19.61 0.26
C TRP A 90 -1.03 -19.87 -0.32
N GLY A 91 -0.86 -20.99 -1.03
CA GLY A 91 0.18 -21.21 -2.02
C GLY A 91 -0.23 -20.60 -3.38
N TYR A 92 0.33 -21.15 -4.46
CA TYR A 92 -0.07 -20.75 -5.81
C TYR A 92 -1.58 -20.87 -6.03
N LYS A 93 -2.17 -19.82 -6.62
CA LYS A 93 -3.60 -19.74 -6.87
C LYS A 93 -3.91 -18.81 -8.07
N ASN A 94 -4.78 -19.25 -8.97
CA ASN A 94 -5.32 -18.36 -10.00
C ASN A 94 -6.62 -17.74 -9.50
N ILE A 95 -6.48 -16.57 -8.86
CA ILE A 95 -7.58 -15.86 -8.19
C ILE A 95 -8.68 -15.47 -9.19
N VAL A 96 -8.29 -14.95 -10.34
CA VAL A 96 -9.22 -14.49 -11.39
C VAL A 96 -10.09 -15.65 -11.85
N LYS A 97 -9.50 -16.80 -12.19
CA LYS A 97 -10.22 -17.98 -12.68
C LYS A 97 -11.15 -18.56 -11.61
N GLU A 98 -10.63 -18.72 -10.39
CA GLU A 98 -11.39 -19.32 -9.29
C GLU A 98 -12.56 -18.46 -8.88
N LEU A 99 -12.34 -17.16 -8.65
CA LEU A 99 -13.44 -16.25 -8.25
C LEU A 99 -14.46 -16.05 -9.38
N SER A 100 -14.02 -15.96 -10.64
CA SER A 100 -14.95 -15.88 -11.78
C SER A 100 -15.85 -17.11 -11.85
N ASN A 101 -15.30 -18.32 -11.64
CA ASN A 101 -16.12 -19.56 -11.59
C ASN A 101 -17.16 -19.49 -10.46
N GLU A 102 -16.76 -19.07 -9.25
CA GLU A 102 -17.68 -18.90 -8.12
C GLU A 102 -18.78 -17.85 -8.41
N LEU A 103 -18.48 -16.83 -9.22
CA LEU A 103 -19.40 -15.76 -9.61
C LEU A 103 -20.24 -16.09 -10.86
N GLY A 104 -20.11 -17.31 -11.43
CA GLY A 104 -20.90 -17.74 -12.60
C GLY A 104 -20.40 -17.15 -13.92
N GLY A 105 -19.09 -16.87 -14.02
CA GLY A 105 -18.44 -16.35 -15.23
C GLY A 105 -18.34 -14.81 -15.28
N MET A 106 -18.66 -14.10 -14.20
CA MET A 106 -18.50 -12.63 -14.12
C MET A 106 -17.02 -12.27 -14.30
N ALA A 107 -16.76 -11.12 -14.93
CA ALA A 107 -15.41 -10.60 -15.12
C ALA A 107 -14.72 -10.34 -13.74
N VAL A 108 -13.47 -10.79 -13.61
CA VAL A 108 -12.66 -10.58 -12.41
C VAL A 108 -11.31 -10.05 -12.82
N LYS A 109 -10.77 -9.08 -12.05
CA LYS A 109 -9.36 -8.66 -12.09
C LYS A 109 -8.78 -8.73 -10.69
N ALA A 110 -7.50 -9.10 -10.59
CA ALA A 110 -6.80 -9.23 -9.32
C ALA A 110 -5.49 -8.45 -9.32
N ALA A 111 -5.11 -7.92 -8.16
CA ALA A 111 -3.84 -7.23 -7.95
C ALA A 111 -3.28 -7.51 -6.54
N ASN A 112 -2.03 -7.12 -6.32
CA ASN A 112 -1.48 -6.98 -4.98
C ASN A 112 -2.17 -5.81 -4.25
N ASP A 113 -2.30 -5.89 -2.92
CA ASP A 113 -2.99 -4.90 -2.06
C ASP A 113 -2.37 -3.49 -2.16
N ALA A 114 -1.05 -3.35 -2.13
CA ALA A 114 -0.39 -2.05 -2.24
C ALA A 114 -0.54 -1.45 -3.65
N ASN A 115 -0.49 -2.28 -4.68
CA ASN A 115 -0.75 -1.86 -6.06
C ASN A 115 -2.21 -1.39 -6.25
N ALA A 116 -3.17 -2.10 -5.68
CA ALA A 116 -4.57 -1.68 -5.70
C ALA A 116 -4.75 -0.37 -4.92
N ALA A 117 -4.15 -0.24 -3.73
CA ALA A 117 -4.20 1.00 -2.97
C ALA A 117 -3.65 2.20 -3.77
N ALA A 118 -2.54 2.02 -4.50
CA ALA A 118 -1.99 3.05 -5.38
C ALA A 118 -2.97 3.47 -6.49
N LEU A 119 -3.63 2.49 -7.12
CA LEU A 119 -4.64 2.76 -8.14
C LEU A 119 -5.88 3.47 -7.55
N GLY A 120 -6.28 3.11 -6.33
CA GLY A 120 -7.35 3.77 -5.59
C GLY A 120 -7.03 5.23 -5.29
N GLU A 121 -5.84 5.51 -4.76
CA GLU A 121 -5.38 6.88 -4.49
C GLU A 121 -5.23 7.71 -5.77
N MET A 122 -4.82 7.11 -6.88
CA MET A 122 -4.83 7.76 -8.19
C MET A 122 -6.27 8.10 -8.64
N TRP A 123 -7.21 7.20 -8.44
CA TRP A 123 -8.58 7.39 -8.93
C TRP A 123 -9.38 8.40 -8.11
N ALA A 124 -9.35 8.28 -6.78
CA ALA A 124 -10.25 9.02 -5.90
C ALA A 124 -9.55 9.68 -4.70
N GLY A 125 -8.24 9.48 -4.51
CA GLY A 125 -7.49 9.92 -3.35
C GLY A 125 -6.49 11.04 -3.61
N GLY A 126 -5.36 10.98 -2.91
CA GLY A 126 -4.29 12.00 -2.96
C GLY A 126 -3.64 12.18 -4.32
N GLY A 127 -3.69 11.16 -5.18
CA GLY A 127 -3.20 11.20 -6.55
C GLY A 127 -4.25 11.51 -7.61
N LYS A 128 -5.44 11.94 -7.21
CA LYS A 128 -6.55 12.17 -8.16
C LYS A 128 -6.18 13.19 -9.25
N GLY A 129 -6.42 12.77 -10.49
CA GLY A 129 -6.13 13.58 -11.69
C GLY A 129 -4.81 13.27 -12.36
N SER A 130 -3.95 12.45 -11.75
CA SER A 130 -2.72 11.95 -12.35
C SER A 130 -2.96 10.63 -13.11
N LYS A 131 -2.01 10.28 -13.98
CA LYS A 131 -1.94 8.99 -14.68
C LYS A 131 -0.66 8.23 -14.34
N ASN A 132 0.36 8.94 -13.88
CA ASN A 132 1.65 8.39 -13.50
C ASN A 132 1.90 8.70 -12.02
N LEU A 133 1.98 7.66 -11.19
CA LEU A 133 2.01 7.80 -9.76
C LEU A 133 2.93 6.73 -9.14
N VAL A 134 3.70 7.14 -8.13
CA VAL A 134 4.37 6.22 -7.20
C VAL A 134 3.72 6.38 -5.84
N MET A 135 3.26 5.28 -5.27
CA MET A 135 2.78 5.24 -3.89
C MET A 135 3.74 4.43 -3.02
N VAL A 136 3.97 4.92 -1.80
CA VAL A 136 4.61 4.16 -0.73
C VAL A 136 3.69 4.12 0.48
N THR A 137 3.54 2.93 1.09
CA THR A 137 2.78 2.76 2.32
C THR A 137 3.71 2.42 3.46
N LEU A 138 3.77 3.28 4.46
CA LEU A 138 4.63 3.18 5.63
C LEU A 138 3.83 2.60 6.81
N GLY A 139 3.85 1.28 6.92
CA GLY A 139 3.19 0.50 7.98
C GLY A 139 4.20 -0.24 8.85
N THR A 140 3.86 -1.45 9.31
CA THR A 140 4.82 -2.39 9.95
C THR A 140 5.98 -2.68 9.01
N GLY A 141 5.71 -2.82 7.71
CA GLY A 141 6.66 -2.86 6.60
C GLY A 141 6.51 -1.64 5.69
N VAL A 142 7.11 -1.71 4.50
CA VAL A 142 6.96 -0.73 3.42
C VAL A 142 6.41 -1.42 2.18
N GLY A 143 5.18 -1.12 1.85
CA GLY A 143 4.60 -1.50 0.56
C GLY A 143 4.73 -0.37 -0.46
N GLY A 144 4.47 -0.69 -1.72
CA GLY A 144 4.43 0.31 -2.78
C GLY A 144 3.59 -0.11 -3.95
N GLY A 145 3.23 0.87 -4.76
CA GLY A 145 2.53 0.65 -6.02
C GLY A 145 2.98 1.67 -7.05
N ILE A 146 3.11 1.22 -8.28
CA ILE A 146 3.51 2.05 -9.41
C ILE A 146 2.38 2.04 -10.43
N ILE A 147 1.94 3.22 -10.81
CA ILE A 147 0.93 3.42 -11.85
C ILE A 147 1.59 4.17 -13.00
N VAL A 148 1.47 3.66 -14.22
CA VAL A 148 1.93 4.29 -15.47
C VAL A 148 0.77 4.27 -16.46
N ASP A 149 0.48 5.42 -17.07
CA ASP A 149 -0.66 5.58 -17.98
C ASP A 149 -2.00 5.08 -17.40
N GLY A 150 -2.21 5.29 -16.11
CA GLY A 150 -3.42 4.88 -15.39
C GLY A 150 -3.51 3.38 -15.09
N LYS A 151 -2.43 2.62 -15.28
CA LYS A 151 -2.39 1.15 -15.11
C LYS A 151 -1.35 0.75 -14.07
N ILE A 152 -1.67 -0.28 -13.30
CA ILE A 152 -0.73 -0.92 -12.36
C ILE A 152 0.44 -1.52 -13.14
N VAL A 153 1.65 -1.26 -12.68
CA VAL A 153 2.87 -1.94 -13.14
C VAL A 153 3.08 -3.18 -12.26
N ALA A 154 2.44 -4.30 -12.61
CA ALA A 154 2.60 -5.55 -11.85
C ALA A 154 3.96 -6.21 -12.11
N GLY A 155 4.56 -6.01 -13.28
CA GLY A 155 5.81 -6.64 -13.68
C GLY A 155 5.65 -8.11 -14.08
N ALA A 156 6.72 -8.69 -14.62
CA ALA A 156 6.70 -10.05 -15.18
C ALA A 156 6.43 -11.15 -14.13
N HIS A 157 6.75 -10.89 -12.87
CA HIS A 157 6.64 -11.85 -11.76
C HIS A 157 5.66 -11.39 -10.67
N GLY A 158 4.90 -10.31 -10.92
CA GLY A 158 4.03 -9.71 -9.90
C GLY A 158 4.78 -8.91 -8.82
N ALA A 159 6.06 -8.60 -9.03
CA ALA A 159 6.91 -7.90 -8.07
C ALA A 159 7.08 -6.40 -8.41
N GLY A 160 6.33 -5.87 -9.38
CA GLY A 160 6.29 -4.45 -9.65
C GLY A 160 5.71 -3.69 -8.46
N GLY A 161 6.40 -2.66 -8.00
CA GLY A 161 5.98 -1.91 -6.81
C GLY A 161 6.56 -2.41 -5.48
N GLU A 162 7.33 -3.49 -5.44
CA GLU A 162 8.02 -3.98 -4.22
C GLU A 162 9.19 -3.05 -3.79
N VAL A 163 8.91 -1.74 -3.76
CA VAL A 163 9.90 -0.67 -3.50
C VAL A 163 10.47 -0.72 -2.08
N GLY A 164 9.75 -1.31 -1.13
CA GLY A 164 10.23 -1.50 0.24
C GLY A 164 11.46 -2.40 0.33
N HIS A 165 11.70 -3.23 -0.69
CA HIS A 165 12.84 -4.13 -0.75
C HIS A 165 14.01 -3.62 -1.62
N ALA A 166 13.92 -2.37 -2.10
CA ALA A 166 15.07 -1.70 -2.71
C ALA A 166 16.17 -1.49 -1.66
N CYS A 167 17.42 -1.87 -1.98
CA CYS A 167 18.56 -1.64 -1.11
C CYS A 167 18.92 -0.15 -1.07
N VAL A 168 18.88 0.45 0.12
CA VAL A 168 19.18 1.87 0.37
C VAL A 168 20.37 2.05 1.33
N ASP A 169 20.78 0.99 1.99
CA ASP A 169 21.94 0.95 2.88
C ASP A 169 22.70 -0.37 2.71
N PRO A 170 23.69 -0.44 1.80
CA PRO A 170 24.43 -1.66 1.53
C PRO A 170 25.32 -2.11 2.72
N GLU A 171 25.58 -1.24 3.69
CA GLU A 171 26.37 -1.55 4.89
C GLU A 171 25.51 -2.11 6.05
N GLU A 172 24.20 -2.20 5.88
CA GLU A 172 23.33 -2.77 6.89
C GLU A 172 23.51 -4.29 6.98
N GLU A 173 23.89 -4.78 8.17
CA GLU A 173 24.16 -6.21 8.42
C GLU A 173 22.90 -7.01 8.78
N ALA A 174 21.85 -6.34 9.30
CA ALA A 174 20.61 -7.03 9.68
C ALA A 174 19.86 -7.53 8.47
N VAL A 175 19.39 -8.78 8.56
CA VAL A 175 18.61 -9.40 7.47
C VAL A 175 17.18 -8.84 7.46
N CYS A 176 16.71 -8.42 6.29
CA CYS A 176 15.33 -8.09 6.04
C CYS A 176 14.46 -9.37 5.96
N ASN A 177 13.16 -9.24 6.21
CA ASN A 177 12.21 -10.36 6.09
C ASN A 177 12.20 -11.00 4.67
N CYS A 178 12.60 -10.27 3.64
CA CYS A 178 12.75 -10.80 2.27
C CYS A 178 14.04 -11.62 2.05
N GLY A 179 14.92 -11.69 3.05
CA GLY A 179 16.21 -12.39 2.98
C GLY A 179 17.39 -11.53 2.53
N ASN A 180 17.16 -10.30 2.07
CA ASN A 180 18.21 -9.34 1.69
C ASN A 180 18.63 -8.46 2.87
N HIS A 181 19.56 -7.53 2.63
CA HIS A 181 20.05 -6.55 3.59
C HIS A 181 19.83 -5.13 3.07
N GLY A 182 19.71 -4.17 3.98
CA GLY A 182 19.68 -2.74 3.66
C GLY A 182 18.44 -2.29 2.89
N CYS A 183 17.34 -3.03 2.99
CA CYS A 183 16.08 -2.68 2.35
C CYS A 183 15.50 -1.37 2.89
N LEU A 184 14.82 -0.60 2.05
CA LEU A 184 14.10 0.62 2.43
C LEU A 184 13.17 0.39 3.62
N GLU A 185 12.50 -0.76 3.66
CA GLU A 185 11.64 -1.17 4.77
C GLU A 185 12.34 -1.16 6.12
N GLN A 186 13.60 -1.60 6.18
CA GLN A 186 14.38 -1.65 7.42
C GLN A 186 14.69 -0.25 7.97
N MET A 187 14.66 0.79 7.12
CA MET A 187 14.96 2.17 7.49
C MET A 187 13.69 3.01 7.66
N THR A 188 12.62 2.74 6.90
CA THR A 188 11.51 3.69 6.77
C THR A 188 10.13 3.15 7.17
N SER A 189 10.02 1.88 7.53
CA SER A 189 8.80 1.36 8.16
C SER A 189 8.63 1.87 9.59
N ALA A 190 7.47 1.64 10.19
CA ALA A 190 7.25 1.94 11.61
C ALA A 190 8.26 1.19 12.50
N THR A 191 8.60 -0.06 12.17
CA THR A 191 9.63 -0.85 12.87
C THR A 191 11.03 -0.32 12.56
N GLY A 192 11.27 0.14 11.33
CA GLY A 192 12.53 0.78 10.93
C GLY A 192 12.80 2.06 11.73
N ILE A 193 11.80 2.94 11.87
CA ILE A 193 11.91 4.16 12.70
C ILE A 193 12.25 3.82 14.16
N VAL A 194 11.62 2.80 14.73
CA VAL A 194 11.95 2.32 16.09
C VAL A 194 13.40 1.83 16.17
N ARG A 195 13.86 1.11 15.15
CA ARG A 195 15.24 0.63 15.07
C ARG A 195 16.24 1.79 14.97
N LEU A 196 16.00 2.79 14.13
CA LEU A 196 16.80 4.01 14.04
C LEU A 196 16.83 4.74 15.39
N ALA A 197 15.69 4.86 16.06
CA ALA A 197 15.60 5.48 17.37
C ALA A 197 16.46 4.75 18.42
N LYS A 198 16.34 3.43 18.50
CA LYS A 198 17.15 2.61 19.43
C LYS A 198 18.66 2.73 19.13
N LYS A 199 19.04 2.68 17.84
CA LYS A 199 20.44 2.84 17.40
C LYS A 199 20.99 4.22 17.80
N TYR A 200 20.24 5.29 17.53
CA TYR A 200 20.64 6.65 17.87
C TYR A 200 20.80 6.84 19.39
N LEU A 201 19.80 6.41 20.17
CA LEU A 201 19.83 6.57 21.62
C LEU A 201 20.91 5.75 22.32
N ALA A 202 21.35 4.64 21.71
CA ALA A 202 22.45 3.82 22.22
C ALA A 202 23.83 4.43 21.94
N SER A 203 23.96 5.23 20.88
CA SER A 203 25.24 5.79 20.41
C SER A 203 25.45 7.28 20.78
N HIS A 204 24.42 7.96 21.27
CA HIS A 204 24.45 9.39 21.60
C HIS A 204 23.85 9.65 22.98
N ASP A 205 24.44 10.56 23.75
CA ASP A 205 23.95 10.98 25.08
C ASP A 205 22.95 12.15 25.01
N THR A 206 22.45 12.49 23.82
CA THR A 206 21.49 13.57 23.63
C THR A 206 20.26 13.36 24.54
N PRO A 207 19.90 14.35 25.38
CA PRO A 207 18.70 14.27 26.20
C PRO A 207 17.45 14.07 25.33
N SER A 208 16.57 13.17 25.75
CA SER A 208 15.36 12.86 24.98
C SER A 208 14.31 12.19 25.87
N SER A 209 13.05 12.57 25.69
CA SER A 209 11.88 11.93 26.29
C SER A 209 11.72 10.46 25.83
N LEU A 210 12.32 10.11 24.70
CA LEU A 210 12.29 8.75 24.17
C LEU A 210 13.08 7.75 25.05
N ARG A 211 14.09 8.21 25.82
CA ARG A 211 14.87 7.32 26.71
C ARG A 211 14.02 6.68 27.79
N GLU A 212 13.06 7.43 28.33
CA GLU A 212 12.18 6.96 29.38
C GLU A 212 11.20 5.87 28.90
N ARG A 213 11.00 5.77 27.57
CA ARG A 213 10.08 4.79 26.96
C ARG A 213 10.69 3.39 26.81
N GLY A 214 12.01 3.25 26.80
CA GLY A 214 12.69 1.95 26.67
C GLY A 214 12.15 1.14 25.48
N GLU A 215 11.66 -0.06 25.76
CA GLU A 215 11.09 -0.95 24.73
C GLU A 215 9.73 -0.48 24.16
N SER A 216 9.05 0.48 24.78
CA SER A 216 7.76 1.01 24.33
C SER A 216 7.88 2.14 23.31
N ILE A 217 9.10 2.41 22.77
CA ILE A 217 9.30 3.36 21.67
C ILE A 217 8.48 2.89 20.45
N SER A 218 7.77 3.83 19.84
CA SER A 218 7.01 3.62 18.61
C SER A 218 7.29 4.74 17.60
N ALA A 219 7.02 4.52 16.31
CA ALA A 219 7.13 5.56 15.31
C ALA A 219 6.30 6.80 15.67
N LYS A 220 5.07 6.59 16.20
CA LYS A 220 4.23 7.68 16.72
C LYS A 220 4.94 8.47 17.81
N ALA A 221 5.55 7.80 18.78
CA ALA A 221 6.27 8.45 19.87
C ALA A 221 7.44 9.30 19.38
N VAL A 222 8.16 8.84 18.35
CA VAL A 222 9.26 9.61 17.73
C VAL A 222 8.74 10.90 17.08
N PHE A 223 7.64 10.82 16.30
CA PHE A 223 7.06 12.01 15.69
C PHE A 223 6.39 12.95 16.71
N ASP A 224 5.83 12.43 17.79
CA ASP A 224 5.29 13.25 18.87
C ASP A 224 6.41 14.01 19.59
N ALA A 225 7.52 13.34 19.93
CA ALA A 225 8.69 13.99 20.53
C ALA A 225 9.31 15.03 19.59
N LEU A 226 9.36 14.78 18.28
CA LEU A 226 9.80 15.77 17.30
C LEU A 226 8.93 17.06 17.37
N LYS A 227 7.60 16.91 17.46
CA LYS A 227 6.69 18.06 17.56
C LYS A 227 6.88 18.86 18.84
N GLU A 228 7.41 18.23 19.88
CA GLU A 228 7.75 18.84 21.17
C GLU A 228 9.17 19.45 21.19
N GLY A 229 9.91 19.37 20.08
CA GLY A 229 11.26 19.94 19.94
C GLY A 229 12.38 19.06 20.51
N ASP A 230 12.18 17.74 20.62
CA ASP A 230 13.18 16.79 21.09
C ASP A 230 14.29 16.62 20.04
N ALA A 231 15.51 16.99 20.39
CA ALA A 231 16.66 17.02 19.46
C ALA A 231 17.06 15.60 18.97
N ALA A 232 16.90 14.57 19.80
CA ALA A 232 17.17 13.21 19.37
C ALA A 232 16.10 12.74 18.36
N ALA A 233 14.82 13.05 18.61
CA ALA A 233 13.75 12.75 17.68
C ALA A 233 13.93 13.48 16.34
N GLU A 234 14.42 14.73 16.37
CA GLU A 234 14.77 15.47 15.15
C GLU A 234 15.84 14.74 14.34
N ALA A 235 16.95 14.33 14.96
CA ALA A 235 18.02 13.61 14.28
C ALA A 235 17.53 12.28 13.69
N ILE A 236 16.71 11.51 14.43
CA ILE A 236 16.13 10.24 13.98
C ILE A 236 15.22 10.45 12.77
N VAL A 237 14.33 11.45 12.82
CA VAL A 237 13.41 11.74 11.70
C VAL A 237 14.17 12.30 10.50
N GLN A 238 15.25 13.04 10.69
CA GLN A 238 16.12 13.48 9.59
C GLN A 238 16.77 12.29 8.88
N GLU A 239 17.29 11.30 9.62
CA GLU A 239 17.86 10.08 9.05
C GLU A 239 16.81 9.27 8.28
N PHE A 240 15.66 9.01 8.88
CA PHE A 240 14.50 8.40 8.22
C PHE A 240 14.12 9.13 6.93
N SER A 241 14.01 10.46 6.99
CA SER A 241 13.60 11.31 5.86
C SER A 241 14.65 11.28 4.73
N ALA A 242 15.93 11.18 5.08
CA ALA A 242 17.01 11.06 4.11
C ALA A 242 16.93 9.73 3.34
N TYR A 243 16.72 8.60 4.02
CA TYR A 243 16.53 7.31 3.36
C TYR A 243 15.32 7.33 2.43
N LEU A 244 14.16 7.77 2.93
CA LEU A 244 12.94 7.78 2.13
C LEU A 244 13.03 8.77 0.96
N GLY A 245 13.46 10.00 1.20
CA GLY A 245 13.55 11.03 0.16
C GLY A 245 14.50 10.64 -0.98
N ARG A 246 15.66 10.08 -0.67
CA ARG A 246 16.60 9.60 -1.69
C ARG A 246 16.06 8.41 -2.46
N ALA A 247 15.39 7.46 -1.78
CA ALA A 247 14.76 6.34 -2.47
C ALA A 247 13.65 6.80 -3.44
N LEU A 248 12.79 7.73 -3.00
CA LEU A 248 11.76 8.32 -3.87
C LEU A 248 12.37 9.03 -5.08
N ALA A 249 13.52 9.70 -4.93
CA ALA A 249 14.23 10.33 -6.03
C ALA A 249 14.73 9.30 -7.07
N VAL A 250 15.18 8.12 -6.61
CA VAL A 250 15.55 7.01 -7.51
C VAL A 250 14.32 6.50 -8.25
N PHE A 251 13.20 6.28 -7.55
CA PHE A 251 11.96 5.82 -8.18
C PHE A 251 11.42 6.84 -9.19
N ALA A 252 11.53 8.14 -8.87
CA ALA A 252 11.15 9.20 -9.80
C ALA A 252 11.98 9.19 -11.09
N CYS A 253 13.28 8.88 -11.03
CA CYS A 253 14.11 8.73 -12.22
C CYS A 253 13.70 7.55 -13.12
N VAL A 254 13.03 6.53 -12.56
CA VAL A 254 12.60 5.33 -13.30
C VAL A 254 11.19 5.51 -13.89
N VAL A 255 10.30 6.15 -13.14
CA VAL A 255 8.85 6.20 -13.44
C VAL A 255 8.43 7.55 -14.01
N ASP A 256 9.15 8.65 -13.69
CA ASP A 256 8.77 10.03 -13.97
C ASP A 256 7.31 10.33 -13.54
N PRO A 257 6.99 10.22 -12.24
CA PRO A 257 5.62 10.33 -11.78
C PRO A 257 5.15 11.78 -11.71
N GLU A 258 3.85 12.00 -11.98
CA GLU A 258 3.18 13.29 -11.78
C GLU A 258 2.98 13.62 -10.30
N VAL A 259 2.92 12.59 -9.46
CA VAL A 259 2.74 12.70 -8.00
C VAL A 259 3.31 11.49 -7.28
N ILE A 260 3.84 11.70 -6.09
CA ILE A 260 4.24 10.66 -5.13
C ILE A 260 3.26 10.69 -3.97
N VAL A 261 2.63 9.55 -3.65
CA VAL A 261 1.66 9.44 -2.55
C VAL A 261 2.27 8.66 -1.39
N VAL A 262 2.19 9.21 -0.19
CA VAL A 262 2.69 8.57 1.04
C VAL A 262 1.50 8.20 1.93
N GLY A 263 1.32 6.89 2.15
CA GLY A 263 0.26 6.31 2.96
C GLY A 263 0.76 5.50 4.15
N GLY A 264 -0.14 4.71 4.73
CA GLY A 264 0.16 3.83 5.86
C GLY A 264 0.10 4.51 7.23
N GLY A 265 0.39 3.74 8.28
CA GLY A 265 0.27 4.21 9.67
C GLY A 265 1.17 5.38 10.03
N VAL A 266 2.38 5.42 9.47
CA VAL A 266 3.37 6.50 9.72
C VAL A 266 2.93 7.83 9.07
N SER A 267 2.18 7.80 7.97
CA SER A 267 1.68 9.00 7.29
C SER A 267 0.76 9.85 8.17
N LYS A 268 0.21 9.27 9.26
CA LYS A 268 -0.56 10.00 10.29
C LYS A 268 0.26 11.07 11.04
N ALA A 269 1.59 11.07 10.91
CA ALA A 269 2.44 12.17 11.37
C ALA A 269 2.08 13.50 10.69
N GLY A 270 1.53 13.44 9.47
CA GLY A 270 1.02 14.60 8.73
C GLY A 270 2.10 15.36 7.97
N GLN A 271 1.92 16.67 7.82
CA GLN A 271 2.76 17.52 6.98
C GLN A 271 4.25 17.51 7.39
N ILE A 272 4.54 17.36 8.68
CA ILE A 272 5.94 17.29 9.18
C ILE A 272 6.75 16.15 8.56
N LEU A 273 6.09 15.01 8.25
CA LEU A 273 6.72 13.90 7.54
C LEU A 273 6.99 14.29 6.08
N ILE A 274 6.00 14.87 5.40
CA ILE A 274 6.14 15.27 3.99
C ILE A 274 7.24 16.31 3.82
N ASP A 275 7.29 17.33 4.69
CA ASP A 275 8.30 18.39 4.62
C ASP A 275 9.71 17.84 4.82
N GLY A 276 9.88 16.94 5.79
CA GLY A 276 11.16 16.26 6.02
C GLY A 276 11.63 15.46 4.81
N VAL A 277 10.75 14.63 4.26
CA VAL A 277 11.04 13.78 3.08
C VAL A 277 11.30 14.61 1.83
N ALA A 278 10.47 15.63 1.57
CA ALA A 278 10.57 16.49 0.39
C ALA A 278 11.90 17.24 0.31
N LYS A 279 12.50 17.59 1.46
CA LYS A 279 13.83 18.20 1.52
C LYS A 279 14.86 17.30 0.82
N TYR A 280 15.01 16.06 1.29
CA TYR A 280 16.01 15.12 0.78
C TYR A 280 15.66 14.59 -0.61
N TYR A 281 14.38 14.52 -0.95
CA TYR A 281 13.93 14.22 -2.30
C TYR A 281 14.44 15.26 -3.30
N ARG A 282 14.19 16.56 -3.03
CA ARG A 282 14.63 17.66 -3.91
C ARG A 282 16.13 17.76 -4.07
N GLU A 283 16.90 17.40 -3.03
CA GLU A 283 18.36 17.35 -3.08
C GLU A 283 18.89 16.27 -4.02
N ALA A 284 18.18 15.12 -4.11
CA ALA A 284 18.63 13.93 -4.82
C ALA A 284 17.95 13.73 -6.19
N ALA A 285 16.78 14.32 -6.42
CA ALA A 285 15.99 14.10 -7.62
C ALA A 285 16.66 14.69 -8.87
N PHE A 286 16.55 13.96 -9.99
CA PHE A 286 16.90 14.47 -11.30
C PHE A 286 16.10 15.74 -11.60
N ILE A 287 16.71 16.68 -12.33
CA ILE A 287 16.17 18.05 -12.50
C ILE A 287 14.73 18.08 -13.04
N ALA A 288 14.35 17.15 -13.91
CA ALA A 288 13.01 17.09 -14.49
C ALA A 288 11.95 16.67 -13.44
N CYS A 289 12.32 15.81 -12.48
CA CYS A 289 11.42 15.28 -11.46
C CYS A 289 11.49 16.07 -10.14
N LYS A 290 12.32 17.11 -10.06
CA LYS A 290 12.67 17.78 -8.79
C LYS A 290 11.47 18.39 -8.06
N ASP A 291 10.48 18.85 -8.81
CA ASP A 291 9.29 19.50 -8.30
C ASP A 291 8.05 18.58 -8.27
N THR A 292 8.24 17.26 -8.48
CA THR A 292 7.14 16.31 -8.33
C THR A 292 6.56 16.41 -6.92
N PRO A 293 5.26 16.67 -6.77
CA PRO A 293 4.63 16.81 -5.47
C PRO A 293 4.64 15.49 -4.70
N ILE A 294 4.94 15.58 -3.40
CA ILE A 294 4.79 14.48 -2.45
C ILE A 294 3.59 14.81 -1.57
N VAL A 295 2.58 13.95 -1.56
CA VAL A 295 1.31 14.18 -0.88
C VAL A 295 0.94 13.02 0.03
N LEU A 296 0.06 13.27 1.00
CA LEU A 296 -0.50 12.22 1.84
C LEU A 296 -1.62 11.45 1.11
N ALA A 297 -1.68 10.16 1.33
CA ALA A 297 -2.83 9.33 0.97
C ALA A 297 -4.09 9.83 1.70
N SER A 298 -5.25 9.80 1.05
CA SER A 298 -6.49 10.34 1.59
C SER A 298 -7.61 9.32 1.77
N LEU A 299 -7.57 8.17 1.08
CA LEU A 299 -8.59 7.13 1.20
C LEU A 299 -8.41 6.24 2.44
N GLY A 300 -7.24 6.29 3.08
CA GLY A 300 -6.96 5.49 4.25
C GLY A 300 -7.11 3.99 3.99
N THR A 301 -7.90 3.32 4.83
CA THR A 301 -8.11 1.87 4.73
C THR A 301 -9.08 1.45 3.63
N ASP A 302 -9.66 2.37 2.89
CA ASP A 302 -10.58 2.09 1.79
C ASP A 302 -9.85 2.09 0.43
N ALA A 303 -8.58 2.50 0.38
CA ALA A 303 -7.81 2.61 -0.87
C ALA A 303 -7.83 1.31 -1.69
N GLY A 304 -7.74 0.13 -1.02
CA GLY A 304 -7.79 -1.18 -1.66
C GLY A 304 -9.11 -1.40 -2.43
N ILE A 305 -10.27 -1.20 -1.79
CA ILE A 305 -11.57 -1.41 -2.47
C ILE A 305 -11.78 -0.45 -3.65
N TYR A 306 -11.30 0.80 -3.54
CA TYR A 306 -11.35 1.76 -4.66
C TYR A 306 -10.46 1.31 -5.82
N GLY A 307 -9.22 0.90 -5.54
CA GLY A 307 -8.30 0.44 -6.55
C GLY A 307 -8.75 -0.86 -7.21
N ALA A 308 -9.24 -1.80 -6.40
CA ALA A 308 -9.82 -3.04 -6.90
C ALA A 308 -10.98 -2.76 -7.88
N ALA A 309 -11.93 -1.91 -7.50
CA ALA A 309 -13.02 -1.51 -8.39
C ALA A 309 -12.50 -0.83 -9.67
N LYS A 310 -11.53 0.07 -9.55
CA LYS A 310 -10.97 0.83 -10.68
C LYS A 310 -10.33 -0.06 -11.74
N MET A 311 -9.80 -1.22 -11.38
CA MET A 311 -9.25 -2.16 -12.38
C MET A 311 -10.24 -2.57 -13.47
N LEU A 312 -11.55 -2.46 -13.23
CA LEU A 312 -12.62 -2.87 -14.16
C LEU A 312 -13.31 -1.69 -14.85
N ILE A 313 -12.89 -0.47 -14.53
CA ILE A 313 -13.42 0.78 -15.10
C ILE A 313 -12.31 1.43 -15.93
N ASP A 314 -12.64 1.84 -17.15
CA ASP A 314 -11.72 2.54 -18.08
C ASP A 314 -11.44 3.98 -17.62
#